data_3a8d452233dc66a656e277a380631196
#
_entry.id   3a8d452233dc66a656e277a380631196
#
_cell.length_a   1.000
_cell.length_b   1.000
_cell.length_c   1.000
_cell.angle_alpha   90.00
_cell.angle_beta   90.00
_cell.angle_gamma   90.00
#
_symmetry.space_group_name_H-M   'P 1'
#
loop_
_entity.id
_entity.type
_entity.pdbx_description
1 polymer ?
#
loop_
_entity_poly.entity_id
_entity_poly.type
_entity_poly.pdbx_seq_one_letter_code
_entity_poly.pdbx_strand_id
1 'polypeptide(L)'
;MAKIQIKSEKLTPFGGIFSIMEQFDSTLSSVIDSTLGLRCSSFGYQYSEIVRSLMSIYFCGGSCIEDVTTHLMNHLSLHPTLRTCSSDTILRAIKELTQGNISYTSDTGKNYDFNTADTLNTLLLNCMFASGQLKEGEMYDVDFDHQFIETEKYDAKPTYKKFLGYRPGVAVIDDLIVGIENSDGNTNVRFHQKDTLKRFFERFEQNGLTINRFRADCVMSTTLPPQSFTVLPLRTARPLRCSMSAGLHGISR
;
A
#
# COMPACT_ATOMS: atom_id res chain seq x y z
N MET A 1 17.43 -17.68 53.91
CA MET A 1 17.20 -16.28 53.55
C MET A 1 17.19 -16.17 52.04
N ALA A 2 16.11 -15.64 51.44
CA ALA A 2 16.04 -15.38 50.00
C ALA A 2 17.01 -14.25 49.66
N LYS A 3 17.90 -14.46 48.69
CA LYS A 3 18.84 -13.43 48.22
C LYS A 3 18.14 -12.59 47.15
N ILE A 4 17.78 -11.36 47.47
CA ILE A 4 17.19 -10.42 46.49
C ILE A 4 18.34 -9.85 45.67
N GLN A 5 18.33 -10.06 44.38
CA GLN A 5 19.25 -9.45 43.42
C GLN A 5 18.52 -8.39 42.62
N ILE A 6 18.91 -7.13 42.78
CA ILE A 6 18.39 -6.04 41.99
C ILE A 6 19.13 -6.02 40.65
N LYS A 7 18.41 -6.20 39.54
CA LYS A 7 18.95 -6.05 38.19
C LYS A 7 18.32 -4.82 37.56
N SER A 8 19.11 -3.99 36.90
CA SER A 8 18.64 -2.93 36.04
C SER A 8 18.56 -3.47 34.61
N GLU A 9 17.37 -3.66 34.11
CA GLU A 9 17.12 -4.11 32.73
C GLU A 9 16.31 -3.06 32.00
N LYS A 10 16.67 -2.81 30.73
CA LYS A 10 15.85 -1.96 29.85
C LYS A 10 14.66 -2.78 29.39
N LEU A 11 13.47 -2.40 29.83
CA LEU A 11 12.21 -3.05 29.44
C LEU A 11 11.49 -2.22 28.41
N THR A 12 10.73 -2.87 27.54
CA THR A 12 9.87 -2.25 26.53
C THR A 12 8.46 -2.84 26.61
N PRO A 13 7.41 -1.98 26.50
CA PRO A 13 6.04 -2.48 26.37
C PRO A 13 5.79 -3.16 25.00
N PHE A 14 6.69 -2.97 24.04
CA PHE A 14 6.59 -3.50 22.68
C PHE A 14 7.39 -4.80 22.48
N GLY A 15 7.77 -5.52 23.51
CA GLY A 15 8.61 -6.73 23.38
C GLY A 15 8.04 -7.80 22.44
N GLY A 16 6.73 -7.93 22.33
CA GLY A 16 6.07 -8.84 21.41
C GLY A 16 6.27 -8.53 19.92
N ILE A 17 6.62 -7.29 19.56
CA ILE A 17 6.87 -6.90 18.16
C ILE A 17 8.15 -7.54 17.61
N PHE A 18 9.11 -7.92 18.45
CA PHE A 18 10.41 -8.41 18.01
C PHE A 18 10.28 -9.70 17.18
N SER A 19 9.45 -10.63 17.61
CA SER A 19 9.18 -11.85 16.84
C SER A 19 8.52 -11.54 15.48
N ILE A 20 7.64 -10.52 15.43
CA ILE A 20 7.00 -10.07 14.18
C ILE A 20 8.05 -9.45 13.26
N MET A 21 8.96 -8.63 13.78
CA MET A 21 10.06 -8.03 13.01
C MET A 21 11.01 -9.09 12.44
N GLU A 22 11.36 -10.11 13.24
CA GLU A 22 12.19 -11.23 12.79
C GLU A 22 11.49 -12.05 11.69
N GLN A 23 10.20 -12.32 11.86
CA GLN A 23 9.42 -13.00 10.84
C GLN A 23 9.29 -12.16 9.56
N PHE A 24 9.07 -10.88 9.68
CA PHE A 24 9.08 -9.94 8.56
C PHE A 24 10.40 -10.03 7.79
N ASP A 25 11.52 -9.94 8.48
CA ASP A 25 12.84 -10.01 7.86
C ASP A 25 13.09 -11.34 7.16
N SER A 26 12.77 -12.45 7.80
CA SER A 26 12.96 -13.77 7.21
C SER A 26 12.11 -14.03 5.96
N THR A 27 10.95 -13.39 5.88
CA THR A 27 9.97 -13.63 4.79
C THR A 27 10.06 -12.59 3.69
N LEU A 28 10.21 -11.31 4.04
CA LEU A 28 9.97 -10.19 3.11
C LEU A 28 11.22 -9.39 2.77
N SER A 29 12.27 -9.36 3.61
CA SER A 29 13.38 -8.45 3.38
C SER A 29 14.08 -8.67 2.05
N SER A 30 14.37 -9.92 1.68
CA SER A 30 15.00 -10.24 0.39
C SER A 30 14.10 -9.88 -0.81
N VAL A 31 12.80 -10.05 -0.66
CA VAL A 31 11.81 -9.73 -1.70
C VAL A 31 11.72 -8.22 -1.90
N ILE A 32 11.69 -7.46 -0.82
CA ILE A 32 11.65 -5.99 -0.86
C ILE A 32 12.91 -5.46 -1.54
N ASP A 33 14.09 -5.89 -1.08
CA ASP A 33 15.37 -5.38 -1.61
C ASP A 33 15.63 -5.84 -3.05
N SER A 34 15.17 -7.02 -3.45
CA SER A 34 15.25 -7.46 -4.86
C SER A 34 14.29 -6.69 -5.77
N THR A 35 13.12 -6.32 -5.28
CA THR A 35 12.12 -5.59 -6.08
C THR A 35 12.45 -4.10 -6.19
N LEU A 36 12.83 -3.47 -5.09
CA LEU A 36 13.12 -2.02 -5.05
C LEU A 36 14.57 -1.68 -5.41
N GLY A 37 15.45 -2.68 -5.41
CA GLY A 37 16.88 -2.53 -5.63
C GLY A 37 17.64 -2.11 -4.36
N LEU A 38 18.97 -2.10 -4.47
CA LEU A 38 19.85 -1.66 -3.39
C LEU A 38 19.79 -0.14 -3.23
N ARG A 39 19.38 0.33 -2.05
CA ARG A 39 19.30 1.76 -1.76
C ARG A 39 20.66 2.37 -1.44
N CYS A 40 21.50 1.65 -0.75
CA CYS A 40 22.84 2.12 -0.35
C CYS A 40 23.88 1.02 -0.42
N SER A 41 25.11 1.38 -0.76
CA SER A 41 26.20 0.41 -0.94
C SER A 41 26.99 0.09 0.34
N SER A 42 27.10 1.03 1.29
CA SER A 42 27.99 0.88 2.44
C SER A 42 27.38 1.36 3.77
N PHE A 43 26.73 2.50 3.78
CA PHE A 43 26.15 3.11 4.97
C PHE A 43 24.73 3.55 4.69
N GLY A 44 23.85 3.36 5.67
CA GLY A 44 22.44 3.75 5.57
C GLY A 44 21.51 2.57 5.81
N TYR A 45 20.25 2.76 5.45
CA TYR A 45 19.19 1.77 5.58
C TYR A 45 18.79 1.25 4.20
N GLN A 46 18.62 -0.07 4.07
CA GLN A 46 18.00 -0.68 2.90
C GLN A 46 16.49 -0.48 2.90
N TYR A 47 15.85 -0.67 1.75
CA TYR A 47 14.40 -0.53 1.66
C TYR A 47 13.64 -1.50 2.56
N SER A 48 14.13 -2.72 2.75
CA SER A 48 13.55 -3.69 3.68
C SER A 48 13.51 -3.18 5.12
N GLU A 49 14.62 -2.57 5.61
CA GLU A 49 14.68 -1.99 6.94
C GLU A 49 13.73 -0.80 7.11
N ILE A 50 13.56 0.00 6.05
CA ILE A 50 12.67 1.15 6.03
C ILE A 50 11.20 0.71 6.02
N VAL A 51 10.84 -0.25 5.17
CA VAL A 51 9.48 -0.81 5.12
C VAL A 51 9.14 -1.49 6.44
N ARG A 52 10.06 -2.26 7.04
CA ARG A 52 9.87 -2.84 8.37
C ARG A 52 9.64 -1.75 9.44
N SER A 53 10.41 -0.68 9.41
CA SER A 53 10.24 0.44 10.34
C SER A 53 8.88 1.11 10.17
N LEU A 54 8.43 1.29 8.94
CA LEU A 54 7.09 1.82 8.62
C LEU A 54 5.99 0.87 9.12
N MET A 55 6.10 -0.43 8.86
CA MET A 55 5.12 -1.42 9.32
C MET A 55 5.06 -1.52 10.85
N SER A 56 6.20 -1.36 11.53
CA SER A 56 6.27 -1.35 13.00
C SER A 56 5.39 -0.27 13.63
N ILE A 57 5.18 0.86 12.96
CA ILE A 57 4.28 1.93 13.44
C ILE A 57 2.86 1.35 13.60
N TYR A 58 2.34 0.71 12.56
CA TYR A 58 0.99 0.14 12.58
C TYR A 58 0.87 -1.02 13.56
N PHE A 59 1.86 -1.90 13.64
CA PHE A 59 1.87 -3.01 14.60
C PHE A 59 1.91 -2.55 16.06
N CYS A 60 2.48 -1.39 16.32
CA CYS A 60 2.52 -0.77 17.66
C CYS A 60 1.34 0.17 17.94
N GLY A 61 0.38 0.29 17.01
CA GLY A 61 -0.81 1.14 17.17
C GLY A 61 -0.58 2.62 16.88
N GLY A 62 0.53 2.97 16.20
CA GLY A 62 0.80 4.32 15.71
C GLY A 62 -0.08 4.69 14.51
N SER A 63 -0.19 5.97 14.22
CA SER A 63 -1.06 6.51 13.18
C SER A 63 -0.33 7.41 12.17
N CYS A 64 0.88 7.86 12.48
CA CYS A 64 1.67 8.70 11.61
C CYS A 64 3.15 8.29 11.60
N ILE A 65 3.87 8.74 10.58
CA ILE A 65 5.29 8.35 10.39
C ILE A 65 6.17 8.87 11.52
N GLU A 66 5.85 10.00 12.10
CA GLU A 66 6.56 10.63 13.20
C GLU A 66 6.57 9.76 14.47
N ASP A 67 5.58 8.89 14.64
CA ASP A 67 5.48 7.98 15.80
C ASP A 67 6.70 7.07 15.92
N VAL A 68 7.33 6.70 14.82
CA VAL A 68 8.53 5.86 14.86
C VAL A 68 9.66 6.55 15.61
N THR A 69 9.88 7.83 15.38
CA THR A 69 10.94 8.61 16.04
C THR A 69 10.56 9.00 17.46
N THR A 70 9.32 9.42 17.66
CA THR A 70 8.85 9.99 18.93
C THR A 70 8.60 8.91 19.97
N HIS A 71 8.02 7.78 19.58
CA HIS A 71 7.49 6.78 20.51
C HIS A 71 8.15 5.42 20.42
N LEU A 72 8.63 5.00 19.24
CA LEU A 72 9.01 3.60 19.02
C LEU A 72 10.53 3.38 18.97
N MET A 73 11.30 4.31 18.43
CA MET A 73 12.73 4.10 18.15
C MET A 73 13.55 3.63 19.37
N ASN A 74 13.34 4.25 20.53
CA ASN A 74 14.05 3.88 21.76
C ASN A 74 13.71 2.46 22.24
N HIS A 75 12.51 1.98 21.94
CA HIS A 75 12.04 0.65 22.31
C HIS A 75 12.48 -0.39 21.29
N LEU A 76 12.33 -0.10 20.00
CA LEU A 76 12.73 -1.03 18.94
C LEU A 76 14.26 -1.19 18.83
N SER A 77 15.03 -0.17 19.21
CA SER A 77 16.50 -0.25 19.29
C SER A 77 17.03 -1.20 20.37
N LEU A 78 16.15 -1.74 21.23
CA LEU A 78 16.53 -2.79 22.17
C LEU A 78 16.71 -4.16 21.51
N HIS A 79 16.22 -4.33 20.29
CA HIS A 79 16.50 -5.52 19.50
C HIS A 79 17.99 -5.55 19.13
N PRO A 80 18.69 -6.70 19.32
CA PRO A 80 20.15 -6.73 19.19
C PRO A 80 20.65 -6.57 17.73
N THR A 81 19.87 -6.96 16.75
CA THR A 81 20.30 -7.03 15.34
C THR A 81 19.46 -6.19 14.39
N LEU A 82 18.17 -5.97 14.68
CA LEU A 82 17.27 -5.25 13.79
C LEU A 82 17.39 -3.75 13.99
N ARG A 83 17.66 -3.05 12.90
CA ARG A 83 17.81 -1.60 12.89
C ARG A 83 16.48 -0.94 12.57
N THR A 84 16.14 0.14 13.28
CA THR A 84 14.96 0.97 13.03
C THR A 84 15.41 2.35 12.60
N CYS A 85 14.84 2.87 11.52
CA CYS A 85 15.18 4.18 11.00
C CYS A 85 14.23 5.27 11.49
N SER A 86 14.65 6.54 11.36
CA SER A 86 13.83 7.69 11.74
C SER A 86 12.73 7.98 10.72
N SER A 87 11.73 8.76 11.13
CA SER A 87 10.66 9.30 10.27
C SER A 87 11.21 10.01 9.02
N ASP A 88 12.24 10.85 9.18
CA ASP A 88 12.88 11.53 8.04
C ASP A 88 13.48 10.56 7.02
N THR A 89 14.01 9.43 7.47
CA THR A 89 14.55 8.40 6.57
C THR A 89 13.43 7.72 5.80
N ILE A 90 12.30 7.43 6.47
CA ILE A 90 11.11 6.86 5.83
C ILE A 90 10.56 7.83 4.77
N LEU A 91 10.36 9.10 5.13
CA LEU A 91 9.85 10.13 4.21
C LEU A 91 10.75 10.32 2.99
N ARG A 92 12.07 10.29 3.20
CA ARG A 92 13.05 10.36 2.11
C ARG A 92 12.95 9.17 1.18
N ALA A 93 12.85 7.97 1.70
CA ALA A 93 12.70 6.76 0.89
C ALA A 93 11.38 6.74 0.11
N ILE A 94 10.27 7.19 0.71
CA ILE A 94 9.00 7.35 -0.01
C ILE A 94 9.18 8.31 -1.19
N LYS A 95 9.89 9.43 -0.98
CA LYS A 95 10.17 10.39 -2.05
C LYS A 95 11.08 9.81 -3.15
N GLU A 96 12.08 9.02 -2.79
CA GLU A 96 12.96 8.31 -3.73
C GLU A 96 12.19 7.33 -4.63
N LEU A 97 11.14 6.71 -4.10
CA LEU A 97 10.28 5.76 -4.81
C LEU A 97 9.14 6.42 -5.60
N THR A 98 9.04 7.75 -5.56
CA THR A 98 8.01 8.47 -6.31
C THR A 98 8.22 8.30 -7.81
N GLN A 99 7.18 7.85 -8.51
CA GLN A 99 7.15 7.74 -9.97
C GLN A 99 6.44 8.93 -10.59
N GLY A 100 6.81 9.25 -11.83
CA GLY A 100 6.14 10.30 -12.59
C GLY A 100 4.70 9.93 -12.95
N ASN A 101 3.84 10.94 -13.11
CA ASN A 101 2.47 10.75 -13.56
C ASN A 101 2.42 10.58 -15.08
N ILE A 102 1.40 9.85 -15.54
CA ILE A 102 0.96 9.83 -16.95
C ILE A 102 -0.16 10.84 -17.07
N SER A 103 0.00 11.84 -17.95
CA SER A 103 -1.02 12.85 -18.18
C SER A 103 -1.81 12.55 -19.45
N TYR A 104 -3.13 12.59 -19.36
CA TYR A 104 -4.04 12.45 -20.49
C TYR A 104 -4.85 13.73 -20.67
N THR A 105 -5.02 14.15 -21.92
CA THR A 105 -5.82 15.32 -22.28
C THR A 105 -7.21 14.88 -22.75
N SER A 106 -8.24 15.42 -22.15
CA SER A 106 -9.64 15.20 -22.58
C SER A 106 -9.98 15.96 -23.85
N ASP A 107 -11.09 15.58 -24.51
CA ASP A 107 -11.61 16.28 -25.69
C ASP A 107 -11.94 17.76 -25.43
N THR A 108 -12.14 18.14 -24.17
CA THR A 108 -12.36 19.53 -23.73
C THR A 108 -11.06 20.28 -23.41
N GLY A 109 -9.89 19.68 -23.68
CA GLY A 109 -8.57 20.28 -23.42
C GLY A 109 -8.12 20.27 -21.96
N LYS A 110 -8.80 19.54 -21.07
CA LYS A 110 -8.39 19.38 -19.67
C LYS A 110 -7.42 18.23 -19.52
N ASN A 111 -6.35 18.44 -18.76
CA ASN A 111 -5.39 17.40 -18.40
C ASN A 111 -5.78 16.75 -17.09
N TYR A 112 -5.56 15.44 -17.03
CA TYR A 112 -5.74 14.61 -15.84
C TYR A 112 -4.51 13.73 -15.65
N ASP A 113 -4.03 13.66 -14.41
CA ASP A 113 -2.84 12.91 -14.04
C ASP A 113 -3.21 11.57 -13.42
N PHE A 114 -2.47 10.54 -13.85
CA PHE A 114 -2.55 9.17 -13.33
C PHE A 114 -1.20 8.73 -12.81
N ASN A 115 -1.14 8.24 -11.59
CA ASN A 115 0.06 7.61 -11.02
C ASN A 115 -0.13 6.10 -10.95
N THR A 116 0.63 5.38 -11.75
CA THR A 116 0.49 3.93 -11.89
C THR A 116 1.09 3.14 -10.73
N ALA A 117 2.01 3.76 -9.98
CA ALA A 117 2.74 3.15 -8.87
C ALA A 117 3.31 1.76 -9.21
N ASP A 118 3.85 1.57 -10.43
CA ASP A 118 4.20 0.26 -10.99
C ASP A 118 5.13 -0.55 -10.09
N THR A 119 6.22 0.07 -9.63
CA THR A 119 7.20 -0.59 -8.76
C THR A 119 6.57 -1.01 -7.42
N LEU A 120 5.74 -0.15 -6.82
CA LEU A 120 5.10 -0.44 -5.54
C LEU A 120 4.00 -1.49 -5.68
N ASN A 121 3.27 -1.51 -6.79
CA ASN A 121 2.30 -2.56 -7.08
C ASN A 121 2.99 -3.92 -7.32
N THR A 122 4.13 -3.93 -7.99
CA THR A 122 4.94 -5.15 -8.16
C THR A 122 5.46 -5.63 -6.80
N LEU A 123 5.96 -4.72 -5.96
CA LEU A 123 6.37 -5.05 -4.60
C LEU A 123 5.22 -5.67 -3.79
N LEU A 124 4.03 -5.07 -3.86
CA LEU A 124 2.85 -5.55 -3.15
C LEU A 124 2.54 -7.00 -3.51
N LEU A 125 2.48 -7.33 -4.80
CA LEU A 125 2.25 -8.69 -5.28
C LEU A 125 3.36 -9.66 -4.85
N ASN A 126 4.62 -9.28 -5.01
CA ASN A 126 5.76 -10.12 -4.61
C ASN A 126 5.73 -10.43 -3.10
N CYS A 127 5.37 -9.45 -2.26
CA CYS A 127 5.21 -9.68 -0.82
C CYS A 127 4.05 -10.63 -0.51
N MET A 128 2.93 -10.56 -1.24
CA MET A 128 1.78 -11.46 -1.05
C MET A 128 2.12 -12.90 -1.44
N PHE A 129 2.85 -13.10 -2.54
CA PHE A 129 3.33 -14.42 -2.92
C PHE A 129 4.33 -14.96 -1.89
N ALA A 130 5.30 -14.16 -1.47
CA ALA A 130 6.30 -14.56 -0.49
C ALA A 130 5.71 -14.91 0.89
N SER A 131 4.64 -14.21 1.29
CA SER A 131 3.92 -14.51 2.53
C SER A 131 2.91 -15.65 2.41
N GLY A 132 2.71 -16.21 1.22
CA GLY A 132 1.76 -17.30 0.95
C GLY A 132 0.30 -16.87 0.93
N GLN A 133 0.01 -15.54 0.91
CA GLN A 133 -1.35 -15.01 0.77
C GLN A 133 -1.89 -15.23 -0.65
N LEU A 134 -1.02 -15.16 -1.64
CA LEU A 134 -1.29 -15.57 -3.02
C LEU A 134 -0.39 -16.75 -3.39
N LYS A 135 -0.86 -17.62 -4.28
CA LYS A 135 -0.13 -18.78 -4.74
C LYS A 135 -0.12 -18.86 -6.26
N GLU A 136 1.03 -19.22 -6.81
CA GLU A 136 1.16 -19.46 -8.24
C GLU A 136 0.25 -20.60 -8.70
N GLY A 137 -0.38 -20.43 -9.88
CA GLY A 137 -1.25 -21.43 -10.47
C GLY A 137 -2.66 -21.52 -9.90
N GLU A 138 -2.96 -20.79 -8.82
CA GLU A 138 -4.34 -20.62 -8.35
C GLU A 138 -5.06 -19.53 -9.15
N MET A 139 -6.38 -19.68 -9.28
CA MET A 139 -7.24 -18.72 -9.98
C MET A 139 -8.00 -17.87 -8.96
N TYR A 140 -8.02 -16.56 -9.19
CA TYR A 140 -8.60 -15.59 -8.27
C TYR A 140 -9.73 -14.78 -8.90
N ASP A 141 -10.70 -14.42 -8.09
CA ASP A 141 -11.72 -13.43 -8.43
C ASP A 141 -11.21 -12.05 -8.02
N VAL A 142 -11.20 -11.11 -8.96
CA VAL A 142 -10.71 -9.75 -8.71
C VAL A 142 -11.86 -8.75 -8.76
N ASP A 143 -11.97 -7.94 -7.74
CA ASP A 143 -12.88 -6.79 -7.67
C ASP A 143 -12.10 -5.51 -7.93
N PHE A 144 -12.68 -4.60 -8.71
CA PHE A 144 -12.09 -3.30 -8.96
C PHE A 144 -13.12 -2.20 -8.72
N ASP A 145 -12.74 -1.21 -7.92
CA ASP A 145 -13.55 -0.03 -7.65
C ASP A 145 -12.68 1.21 -7.47
N HIS A 146 -13.30 2.39 -7.60
CA HIS A 146 -12.67 3.65 -7.31
C HIS A 146 -13.09 4.18 -5.95
N GLN A 147 -12.11 4.67 -5.19
CA GLN A 147 -12.36 5.30 -3.91
C GLN A 147 -11.93 6.77 -3.95
N PHE A 148 -12.52 7.59 -3.08
CA PHE A 148 -12.07 8.95 -2.87
C PHE A 148 -11.24 9.03 -1.60
N ILE A 149 -10.08 9.69 -1.71
CA ILE A 149 -9.24 10.02 -0.56
C ILE A 149 -9.27 11.55 -0.43
N GLU A 150 -9.95 12.03 0.61
CA GLU A 150 -9.97 13.44 0.97
C GLU A 150 -8.61 13.87 1.51
N THR A 151 -8.09 14.98 1.02
CA THR A 151 -6.81 15.53 1.44
C THR A 151 -6.68 17.00 1.10
N GLU A 152 -5.91 17.75 1.89
CA GLU A 152 -5.59 19.16 1.67
C GLU A 152 -4.24 19.37 0.99
N LYS A 153 -3.64 18.33 0.38
CA LYS A 153 -2.38 18.46 -0.33
C LYS A 153 -2.51 19.42 -1.52
N TYR A 154 -1.42 20.12 -1.82
CA TYR A 154 -1.39 21.19 -2.83
C TYR A 154 -1.76 20.73 -4.26
N ASP A 155 -1.54 19.47 -4.58
CA ASP A 155 -1.84 18.85 -5.88
C ASP A 155 -3.22 18.17 -5.94
N ALA A 156 -3.95 18.11 -4.81
CA ALA A 156 -5.29 17.56 -4.76
C ALA A 156 -6.28 18.36 -5.61
N LYS A 157 -7.18 17.66 -6.31
CA LYS A 157 -8.18 18.28 -7.18
C LYS A 157 -9.58 18.22 -6.57
N PRO A 158 -10.46 19.20 -6.87
CA PRO A 158 -11.84 19.17 -6.42
C PRO A 158 -12.57 17.93 -6.93
N THR A 159 -13.18 17.17 -6.04
CA THR A 159 -14.00 16.00 -6.39
C THR A 159 -15.46 16.42 -6.67
N TYR A 160 -16.25 15.55 -7.32
CA TYR A 160 -17.68 15.81 -7.48
C TYR A 160 -18.44 15.83 -6.13
N LYS A 161 -17.85 15.25 -5.08
CA LYS A 161 -18.37 15.28 -3.70
C LYS A 161 -18.07 16.58 -2.96
N LYS A 162 -17.47 17.58 -3.65
CA LYS A 162 -17.18 18.93 -3.14
C LYS A 162 -16.07 19.03 -2.07
N PHE A 163 -15.15 18.06 -2.03
CA PHE A 163 -13.91 18.18 -1.27
C PHE A 163 -12.70 18.04 -2.19
N LEU A 164 -11.52 18.43 -1.72
CA LEU A 164 -10.26 18.22 -2.41
C LEU A 164 -9.77 16.78 -2.16
N GLY A 165 -9.25 16.11 -3.17
CA GLY A 165 -8.78 14.75 -2.98
C GLY A 165 -8.24 14.08 -4.23
N TYR A 166 -7.92 12.82 -4.06
CA TYR A 166 -7.53 11.87 -5.10
C TYR A 166 -8.62 10.84 -5.32
N ARG A 167 -8.52 10.14 -6.45
CA ARG A 167 -9.47 9.11 -6.82
C ARG A 167 -8.75 7.85 -7.30
N PRO A 168 -8.11 7.09 -6.39
CA PRO A 168 -7.48 5.83 -6.75
C PRO A 168 -8.50 4.79 -7.22
N GLY A 169 -8.13 4.05 -8.28
CA GLY A 169 -8.70 2.76 -8.62
C GLY A 169 -7.96 1.68 -7.85
N VAL A 170 -8.70 0.78 -7.22
CA VAL A 170 -8.19 -0.27 -6.34
C VAL A 170 -8.65 -1.63 -6.82
N ALA A 171 -7.72 -2.55 -7.05
CA ALA A 171 -7.99 -3.94 -7.35
C ALA A 171 -7.83 -4.78 -6.07
N VAL A 172 -8.81 -5.66 -5.80
CA VAL A 172 -8.90 -6.43 -4.56
C VAL A 172 -9.19 -7.89 -4.87
N ILE A 173 -8.56 -8.80 -4.15
CA ILE A 173 -8.88 -10.23 -4.06
C ILE A 173 -9.29 -10.49 -2.62
N ASP A 174 -10.55 -10.88 -2.40
CA ASP A 174 -11.12 -11.00 -1.06
C ASP A 174 -10.87 -9.72 -0.23
N ASP A 175 -10.03 -9.78 0.80
CA ASP A 175 -9.65 -8.64 1.65
C ASP A 175 -8.26 -8.05 1.30
N LEU A 176 -7.62 -8.57 0.24
CA LEU A 176 -6.26 -8.18 -0.14
C LEU A 176 -6.26 -7.15 -1.26
N ILE A 177 -5.66 -6.01 -1.05
CA ILE A 177 -5.41 -5.03 -2.12
C ILE A 177 -4.26 -5.56 -2.98
N VAL A 178 -4.54 -5.88 -4.25
CA VAL A 178 -3.55 -6.43 -5.19
C VAL A 178 -3.06 -5.40 -6.22
N GLY A 179 -3.60 -4.21 -6.19
CA GLY A 179 -3.12 -3.12 -7.03
C GLY A 179 -3.84 -1.81 -6.79
N ILE A 180 -3.11 -0.71 -6.98
CA ILE A 180 -3.61 0.66 -6.83
C ILE A 180 -3.07 1.51 -7.98
N GLU A 181 -3.95 2.30 -8.61
CA GLU A 181 -3.57 3.35 -9.55
C GLU A 181 -4.27 4.65 -9.15
N ASN A 182 -3.51 5.67 -8.81
CA ASN A 182 -4.10 6.95 -8.40
C ASN A 182 -4.46 7.80 -9.60
N SER A 183 -5.54 8.56 -9.50
CA SER A 183 -5.91 9.58 -10.46
C SER A 183 -6.39 10.85 -9.76
N ASP A 184 -6.42 11.95 -10.51
CA ASP A 184 -6.95 13.22 -10.02
C ASP A 184 -8.40 13.08 -9.51
N GLY A 185 -8.73 13.75 -8.41
CA GLY A 185 -10.03 13.67 -7.76
C GLY A 185 -11.22 14.07 -8.64
N ASN A 186 -10.98 14.88 -9.68
CA ASN A 186 -11.98 15.31 -10.66
C ASN A 186 -12.03 14.44 -11.93
N THR A 187 -11.27 13.35 -12.00
CA THR A 187 -11.27 12.44 -13.15
C THR A 187 -12.60 11.70 -13.26
N ASN A 188 -13.17 11.66 -14.47
CA ASN A 188 -14.37 10.85 -14.71
C ASN A 188 -14.02 9.35 -14.65
N VAL A 189 -14.92 8.52 -14.09
CA VAL A 189 -14.74 7.05 -13.97
C VAL A 189 -14.37 6.40 -15.30
N ARG A 190 -14.94 6.84 -16.40
CA ARG A 190 -14.75 6.26 -17.74
C ARG A 190 -13.47 6.72 -18.42
N PHE A 191 -12.89 7.82 -17.94
CA PHE A 191 -11.75 8.44 -18.61
C PHE A 191 -10.50 7.59 -18.43
N HIS A 192 -9.96 7.07 -19.53
CA HIS A 192 -8.79 6.16 -19.59
C HIS A 192 -8.88 4.90 -18.74
N GLN A 193 -10.08 4.48 -18.35
CA GLN A 193 -10.28 3.28 -17.53
C GLN A 193 -9.81 2.00 -18.22
N LYS A 194 -9.98 1.91 -19.54
CA LYS A 194 -9.46 0.78 -20.32
C LYS A 194 -7.94 0.65 -20.18
N ASP A 195 -7.23 1.78 -20.18
CA ASP A 195 -5.77 1.79 -20.06
C ASP A 195 -5.34 1.40 -18.64
N THR A 196 -6.04 1.88 -17.61
CA THR A 196 -5.86 1.48 -16.22
C THR A 196 -6.03 -0.03 -16.06
N LEU A 197 -7.13 -0.60 -16.53
CA LEU A 197 -7.40 -2.03 -16.41
C LEU A 197 -6.38 -2.87 -17.20
N LYS A 198 -5.99 -2.42 -18.40
CA LYS A 198 -4.95 -3.08 -19.19
C LYS A 198 -3.66 -3.18 -18.38
N ARG A 199 -3.22 -2.09 -17.73
CA ARG A 199 -2.02 -2.10 -16.89
C ARG A 199 -2.15 -3.06 -15.71
N PHE A 200 -3.32 -3.14 -15.07
CA PHE A 200 -3.55 -4.12 -13.98
C PHE A 200 -3.44 -5.55 -14.49
N PHE A 201 -4.10 -5.90 -15.59
CA PHE A 201 -4.07 -7.25 -16.13
C PHE A 201 -2.68 -7.66 -16.61
N GLU A 202 -1.97 -6.78 -17.31
CA GLU A 202 -0.58 -7.03 -17.73
C GLU A 202 0.33 -7.27 -16.52
N ARG A 203 0.17 -6.51 -15.44
CA ARG A 203 0.93 -6.70 -14.20
C ARG A 203 0.57 -8.01 -13.51
N PHE A 204 -0.69 -8.38 -13.44
CA PHE A 204 -1.11 -9.65 -12.87
C PHE A 204 -0.52 -10.82 -13.62
N GLU A 205 -0.60 -10.81 -14.95
CA GLU A 205 0.00 -11.83 -15.80
C GLU A 205 1.52 -11.92 -15.63
N GLN A 206 2.22 -10.79 -15.64
CA GLN A 206 3.68 -10.72 -15.42
C GLN A 206 4.12 -11.27 -14.06
N ASN A 207 3.28 -11.19 -13.05
CA ASN A 207 3.56 -11.69 -11.70
C ASN A 207 2.89 -13.07 -11.42
N GLY A 208 2.41 -13.77 -12.46
CA GLY A 208 1.88 -15.13 -12.32
C GLY A 208 0.50 -15.22 -11.66
N LEU A 209 -0.23 -14.10 -11.55
CA LEU A 209 -1.59 -14.09 -11.02
C LEU A 209 -2.59 -14.48 -12.12
N THR A 210 -3.33 -15.56 -11.92
CA THR A 210 -4.37 -16.00 -12.87
C THR A 210 -5.75 -15.52 -12.39
N ILE A 211 -6.49 -14.83 -13.28
CA ILE A 211 -7.80 -14.30 -12.99
C ILE A 211 -8.88 -15.28 -13.47
N ASN A 212 -9.78 -15.68 -12.59
CA ASN A 212 -10.98 -16.47 -12.90
C ASN A 212 -12.14 -15.56 -13.31
N ARG A 213 -12.45 -14.56 -12.48
CA ARG A 213 -13.50 -13.58 -12.70
C ARG A 213 -13.01 -12.19 -12.36
N PHE A 214 -13.52 -11.23 -13.11
CA PHE A 214 -13.31 -9.82 -12.85
C PHE A 214 -14.65 -9.12 -12.62
N ARG A 215 -14.78 -8.40 -11.52
CA ARG A 215 -15.98 -7.64 -11.18
C ARG A 215 -15.62 -6.17 -11.04
N ALA A 216 -16.42 -5.32 -11.66
CA ALA A 216 -16.27 -3.88 -11.56
C ALA A 216 -17.63 -3.19 -11.71
N ASP A 217 -17.71 -1.89 -11.38
CA ASP A 217 -18.95 -1.13 -11.48
C ASP A 217 -19.49 -1.12 -12.93
N CYS A 218 -20.82 -1.06 -13.10
CA CYS A 218 -21.56 -1.20 -14.38
C CYS A 218 -21.10 -0.27 -15.52
N VAL A 219 -20.38 0.77 -15.20
CA VAL A 219 -19.85 1.74 -16.16
C VAL A 219 -18.76 1.15 -17.08
N MET A 220 -18.26 -0.04 -16.76
CA MET A 220 -17.07 -0.65 -17.34
C MET A 220 -17.34 -1.71 -18.42
N SER A 221 -18.58 -2.09 -18.66
CA SER A 221 -18.91 -3.35 -19.35
C SER A 221 -18.67 -3.41 -20.86
N THR A 222 -18.18 -2.35 -21.52
CA THR A 222 -18.15 -2.30 -22.98
C THR A 222 -16.76 -2.29 -23.64
N THR A 223 -15.67 -2.36 -22.88
CA THR A 223 -14.35 -2.05 -23.46
C THR A 223 -13.20 -2.98 -23.06
N LEU A 224 -13.44 -4.11 -22.41
CA LEU A 224 -12.36 -5.06 -22.08
C LEU A 224 -11.96 -5.89 -23.30
N PRO A 225 -10.63 -6.13 -23.53
CA PRO A 225 -10.18 -7.05 -24.56
C PRO A 225 -10.68 -8.47 -24.24
N PRO A 226 -10.85 -9.33 -25.27
CA PRO A 226 -11.22 -10.72 -25.05
C PRO A 226 -10.09 -11.42 -24.28
N GLN A 227 -10.27 -11.62 -23.01
CA GLN A 227 -9.42 -12.42 -22.13
C GLN A 227 -10.20 -13.64 -21.64
N SER A 228 -9.49 -14.66 -21.22
CA SER A 228 -10.04 -15.95 -20.81
C SER A 228 -10.82 -15.95 -19.49
N PHE A 229 -11.31 -14.79 -19.00
CA PHE A 229 -12.05 -14.67 -17.74
C PHE A 229 -13.45 -14.04 -17.93
N THR A 230 -14.35 -14.32 -17.01
CA THR A 230 -15.71 -13.81 -17.03
C THR A 230 -15.81 -12.43 -16.36
N VAL A 231 -16.28 -11.42 -17.12
CA VAL A 231 -16.57 -10.08 -16.58
C VAL A 231 -18.00 -10.06 -16.05
N LEU A 232 -18.17 -9.75 -14.76
CA LEU A 232 -19.47 -9.60 -14.11
C LEU A 232 -19.67 -8.16 -13.62
N PRO A 233 -20.84 -7.54 -13.84
CA PRO A 233 -21.15 -6.24 -13.25
C PRO A 233 -21.37 -6.36 -11.75
N LEU A 234 -20.79 -5.44 -10.98
CA LEU A 234 -21.00 -5.30 -9.53
C LEU A 234 -22.41 -4.77 -9.23
N ARG A 235 -23.45 -5.60 -9.39
CA ARG A 235 -24.84 -5.18 -9.08
C ARG A 235 -25.25 -5.33 -7.62
N THR A 236 -24.45 -6.02 -6.79
CA THR A 236 -24.86 -6.37 -5.41
C THR A 236 -23.71 -6.39 -4.39
N ALA A 237 -22.52 -5.94 -4.71
CA ALA A 237 -21.44 -5.85 -3.72
C ALA A 237 -21.74 -4.74 -2.71
N ARG A 238 -21.70 -5.06 -1.43
CA ARG A 238 -21.64 -4.03 -0.37
C ARG A 238 -20.42 -3.16 -0.65
N PRO A 239 -20.51 -1.82 -0.46
CA PRO A 239 -19.34 -0.96 -0.60
C PRO A 239 -18.22 -1.52 0.26
N LEU A 240 -17.01 -1.66 -0.31
CA LEU A 240 -15.80 -2.00 0.41
C LEU A 240 -15.68 -1.01 1.58
N ARG A 241 -16.06 -1.46 2.77
CA ARG A 241 -15.79 -0.71 3.98
C ARG A 241 -14.31 -0.94 4.29
N CYS A 242 -13.46 -0.11 3.74
CA CYS A 242 -12.14 0.10 4.31
C CYS A 242 -12.40 0.62 5.74
N SER A 243 -12.20 -0.22 6.75
CA SER A 243 -12.30 0.15 8.17
C SER A 243 -11.07 0.98 8.57
N MET A 244 -10.80 2.04 7.83
CA MET A 244 -10.01 3.17 8.30
C MET A 244 -10.94 4.18 8.99
N SER A 245 -11.75 3.73 9.94
CA SER A 245 -12.29 4.59 10.97
C SER A 245 -11.22 4.74 12.06
N ALA A 246 -10.19 5.48 11.77
CA ALA A 246 -9.42 6.13 12.82
C ALA A 246 -10.40 7.01 13.59
N GLY A 247 -10.65 6.66 14.84
CA GLY A 247 -11.42 7.46 15.76
C GLY A 247 -10.76 8.83 15.98
N LEU A 248 -11.26 9.82 15.26
CA LEU A 248 -11.12 11.22 15.58
C LEU A 248 -12.44 11.67 16.19
N HIS A 249 -12.62 11.34 17.47
CA HIS A 249 -13.58 12.06 18.30
C HIS A 249 -12.95 12.38 19.66
N GLY A 250 -12.71 13.66 19.85
CA GLY A 250 -12.81 14.32 21.15
C GLY A 250 -11.52 14.48 21.94
N ILE A 251 -10.79 15.55 21.71
CA ILE A 251 -10.30 16.37 22.83
C ILE A 251 -10.61 17.83 22.50
N SER A 252 -11.78 18.28 22.95
CA SER A 252 -12.02 19.68 23.26
C SER A 252 -11.73 19.86 24.76
N ARG A 253 -10.65 20.50 25.11
CA ARG A 253 -10.47 21.54 26.14
C ARG A 253 -8.99 21.76 26.34
#